data_89f811e0e69c9a0f9f6ae2f85f4b8767
#
_entry.id   89f811e0e69c9a0f9f6ae2f85f4b8767
#
_cell.length_a   1.000
_cell.length_b   1.000
_cell.length_c   1.000
_cell.angle_alpha   90.00
_cell.angle_beta   90.00
_cell.angle_gamma   90.00
#
_symmetry.space_group_name_H-M   'P 1'
#
loop_
_entity.id
_entity.type
_entity.pdbx_description
1 polymer ?
#
loop_
_entity_poly.entity_id
_entity_poly.type
_entity_poly.pdbx_seq_one_letter_code
_entity_poly.pdbx_strand_id
1 'polypeptide(L)'
;IIISRQKRSGLVYFVSFSYLCLALSGILSLFSRSRRKKQIFKNNYFKTRINAILFISSFLILISMTVISIIFVYKRNQDNMYDLMSSKITTVQALVERQARAAKDWQALDTQEASAFLENISNTTKCDITLYTPGGKVFRSTTPEVFERLIMGSRLDEEAYYNIRDLNQRYFIHREKIADFGYWAMYAPIFNDNGQMIAIAGTPYTDRNFDFRREAFFHAALIINLFLLLLIGSLLFSTREVNSLFAPLIEMGKKMNVADIHDLEYIIYKREDEISSLVDAYNRQVKSLSESTKQRAKAERDKAWSQMA
;
A
#
# COMPACT_ATOMS: atom_id res chain seq x y z
N ILE A 1 -16.86 -5.34 22.41
CA ILE A 1 -16.49 -5.11 20.97
C ILE A 1 -15.24 -4.22 20.86
N ILE A 2 -15.11 -3.13 21.63
CA ILE A 2 -13.96 -2.22 21.60
C ILE A 2 -12.66 -2.90 22.02
N ILE A 3 -12.69 -3.72 23.08
CA ILE A 3 -11.50 -4.43 23.61
C ILE A 3 -10.99 -5.50 22.62
N SER A 4 -11.89 -6.15 21.86
CA SER A 4 -11.49 -7.13 20.85
C SER A 4 -10.82 -6.47 19.62
N ARG A 5 -11.25 -5.26 19.26
CA ARG A 5 -10.65 -4.48 18.17
C ARG A 5 -9.23 -3.98 18.52
N GLN A 6 -9.02 -3.59 19.76
CA GLN A 6 -7.70 -3.13 20.23
C GLN A 6 -6.67 -4.27 20.30
N LYS A 7 -7.09 -5.47 20.70
CA LYS A 7 -6.23 -6.68 20.66
C LYS A 7 -5.84 -7.07 19.23
N ARG A 8 -6.79 -6.98 18.26
CA ARG A 8 -6.49 -7.31 16.85
C ARG A 8 -5.46 -6.37 16.21
N SER A 9 -5.51 -5.07 16.52
CA SER A 9 -4.50 -4.12 16.01
C SER A 9 -3.10 -4.41 16.55
N GLY A 10 -2.97 -4.70 17.84
CA GLY A 10 -1.69 -5.08 18.46
C GLY A 10 -1.08 -6.35 17.84
N LEU A 11 -1.91 -7.32 17.51
CA LEU A 11 -1.48 -8.58 16.89
C LEU A 11 -0.93 -8.36 15.46
N VAL A 12 -1.57 -7.48 14.67
CA VAL A 12 -1.10 -7.12 13.32
C VAL A 12 0.23 -6.38 13.38
N TYR A 13 0.41 -5.45 14.33
CA TYR A 13 1.70 -4.76 14.51
C TYR A 13 2.80 -5.72 14.96
N PHE A 14 2.48 -6.64 15.87
CA PHE A 14 3.43 -7.66 16.32
C PHE A 14 3.84 -8.59 15.18
N VAL A 15 2.88 -9.04 14.38
CA VAL A 15 3.13 -9.90 13.21
C VAL A 15 3.96 -9.15 12.17
N SER A 16 3.65 -7.87 11.86
CA SER A 16 4.43 -7.08 10.91
C SER A 16 5.86 -6.84 11.39
N PHE A 17 6.05 -6.57 12.67
CA PHE A 17 7.38 -6.42 13.26
C PHE A 17 8.18 -7.73 13.22
N SER A 18 7.54 -8.86 13.50
CA SER A 18 8.21 -10.17 13.44
C SER A 18 8.65 -10.55 12.03
N TYR A 19 7.82 -10.27 11.00
CA TYR A 19 8.19 -10.47 9.60
C TYR A 19 9.32 -9.53 9.16
N LEU A 20 9.32 -8.30 9.62
CA LEU A 20 10.40 -7.34 9.33
C LEU A 20 11.73 -7.79 9.96
N CYS A 21 11.70 -8.31 11.19
CA CYS A 21 12.86 -8.89 11.84
C CYS A 21 13.36 -10.14 11.11
N LEU A 22 12.46 -11.03 10.66
CA LEU A 22 12.80 -12.21 9.86
C LEU A 22 13.40 -11.83 8.50
N ALA A 23 12.83 -10.85 7.82
CA ALA A 23 13.37 -10.35 6.55
C ALA A 23 14.76 -9.75 6.74
N LEU A 24 14.96 -8.90 7.75
CA LEU A 24 16.27 -8.32 8.08
C LEU A 24 17.29 -9.40 8.48
N SER A 25 16.90 -10.40 9.29
CA SER A 25 17.78 -11.51 9.65
C SER A 25 18.14 -12.37 8.44
N GLY A 26 17.20 -12.60 7.53
CA GLY A 26 17.43 -13.28 6.26
C GLY A 26 18.43 -12.54 5.37
N ILE A 27 18.24 -11.23 5.20
CA ILE A 27 19.16 -10.35 4.48
C ILE A 27 20.56 -10.35 5.11
N LEU A 28 20.64 -10.16 6.43
CA LEU A 28 21.90 -10.21 7.17
C LEU A 28 22.59 -11.57 7.05
N SER A 29 21.84 -12.68 7.07
CA SER A 29 22.37 -14.03 6.90
C SER A 29 22.94 -14.25 5.50
N LEU A 30 22.29 -13.72 4.46
CA LEU A 30 22.78 -13.76 3.08
C LEU A 30 24.07 -12.95 2.92
N PHE A 31 24.13 -11.76 3.52
CA PHE A 31 25.34 -10.92 3.53
C PHE A 31 26.46 -11.53 4.37
N SER A 32 26.14 -12.09 5.55
CA SER A 32 27.09 -12.75 6.44
C SER A 32 27.67 -14.02 5.83
N ARG A 33 26.81 -14.83 5.17
CA ARG A 33 27.23 -16.03 4.45
C ARG A 33 28.13 -15.71 3.26
N SER A 34 27.91 -14.57 2.61
CA SER A 34 28.76 -14.03 1.55
C SER A 34 30.13 -13.61 2.11
N ARG A 35 30.20 -13.01 3.31
CA ARG A 35 31.48 -12.61 3.94
C ARG A 35 32.32 -13.78 4.41
N ARG A 36 31.73 -14.82 4.99
CA ARG A 36 32.46 -16.01 5.44
C ARG A 36 33.04 -16.87 4.31
N LYS A 37 32.39 -16.85 3.12
CA LYS A 37 32.92 -17.55 1.92
C LYS A 37 33.98 -16.78 1.14
N LYS A 38 34.28 -15.54 1.52
CA LYS A 38 35.28 -14.69 0.83
C LYS A 38 36.68 -15.25 0.87
N GLN A 39 36.99 -16.17 1.77
CA GLN A 39 38.31 -16.79 1.89
C GLN A 39 38.52 -18.05 1.01
N ILE A 40 37.46 -18.66 0.46
CA ILE A 40 37.59 -19.94 -0.25
C ILE A 40 37.32 -19.82 -1.76
N PHE A 41 36.62 -18.81 -2.26
CA PHE A 41 36.30 -18.69 -3.70
C PHE A 41 36.30 -17.25 -4.22
N LYS A 42 37.36 -16.90 -4.93
CA LYS A 42 37.53 -15.63 -5.67
C LYS A 42 36.58 -15.48 -6.85
N ASN A 43 35.70 -16.48 -7.14
CA ASN A 43 34.93 -16.58 -8.39
C ASN A 43 33.42 -16.44 -8.28
N ASN A 44 32.85 -16.04 -7.14
CA ASN A 44 31.40 -15.95 -6.97
C ASN A 44 30.80 -14.54 -7.16
N TYR A 45 31.52 -13.62 -7.77
CA TYR A 45 31.04 -12.24 -7.98
C TYR A 45 29.82 -12.15 -8.87
N PHE A 46 29.75 -12.95 -9.94
CA PHE A 46 28.65 -12.89 -10.91
C PHE A 46 27.32 -13.33 -10.31
N LYS A 47 27.29 -14.47 -9.63
CA LYS A 47 26.12 -15.01 -8.91
C LYS A 47 25.62 -14.04 -7.83
N THR A 48 26.52 -13.48 -7.03
CA THR A 48 26.18 -12.50 -6.00
C THR A 48 25.59 -11.23 -6.61
N ARG A 49 26.14 -10.80 -7.76
CA ARG A 49 25.66 -9.63 -8.50
C ARG A 49 24.25 -9.85 -9.05
N ILE A 50 23.96 -11.00 -9.65
CA ILE A 50 22.61 -11.33 -10.13
C ILE A 50 21.61 -11.37 -8.98
N ASN A 51 21.92 -12.07 -7.88
CA ASN A 51 21.05 -12.09 -6.71
C ASN A 51 20.83 -10.70 -6.13
N ALA A 52 21.84 -9.83 -6.11
CA ALA A 52 21.69 -8.45 -5.67
C ALA A 52 20.79 -7.64 -6.59
N ILE A 53 20.91 -7.79 -7.92
CA ILE A 53 20.04 -7.12 -8.90
C ILE A 53 18.59 -7.57 -8.71
N LEU A 54 18.33 -8.88 -8.61
CA LEU A 54 16.99 -9.42 -8.38
C LEU A 54 16.40 -8.94 -7.05
N PHE A 55 17.21 -8.85 -6.00
CA PHE A 55 16.78 -8.32 -4.72
C PHE A 55 16.42 -6.83 -4.81
N ILE A 56 17.29 -6.01 -5.41
CA ILE A 56 17.05 -4.57 -5.57
C ILE A 56 15.81 -4.32 -6.41
N SER A 57 15.63 -5.05 -7.52
CA SER A 57 14.44 -4.92 -8.38
C SER A 57 13.16 -5.30 -7.63
N SER A 58 13.16 -6.41 -6.89
CA SER A 58 12.00 -6.83 -6.07
C SER A 58 11.69 -5.81 -4.98
N PHE A 59 12.71 -5.22 -4.36
CA PHE A 59 12.55 -4.19 -3.33
C PHE A 59 11.98 -2.88 -3.89
N LEU A 60 12.43 -2.46 -5.09
CA LEU A 60 11.89 -1.29 -5.78
C LEU A 60 10.42 -1.49 -6.16
N ILE A 61 10.05 -2.67 -6.66
CA ILE A 61 8.66 -3.01 -6.97
C ILE A 61 7.81 -2.96 -5.70
N LEU A 62 8.30 -3.49 -4.59
CA LEU A 62 7.61 -3.45 -3.30
C LEU A 62 7.35 -2.02 -2.84
N ILE A 63 8.37 -1.16 -2.89
CA ILE A 63 8.21 0.25 -2.51
C ILE A 63 7.18 0.94 -3.42
N SER A 64 7.29 0.77 -4.73
CA SER A 64 6.38 1.42 -5.68
C SER A 64 4.92 0.99 -5.46
N MET A 65 4.67 -0.32 -5.28
CA MET A 65 3.35 -0.85 -5.00
C MET A 65 2.80 -0.37 -3.66
N THR A 66 3.64 -0.27 -2.63
CA THR A 66 3.22 0.26 -1.32
C THR A 66 2.79 1.72 -1.44
N VAL A 67 3.57 2.55 -2.13
CA VAL A 67 3.24 3.96 -2.34
C VAL A 67 1.93 4.12 -3.13
N ILE A 68 1.79 3.39 -4.24
CA ILE A 68 0.56 3.40 -5.06
C ILE A 68 -0.65 2.97 -4.23
N SER A 69 -0.51 1.92 -3.43
CA SER A 69 -1.59 1.42 -2.59
C SER A 69 -2.00 2.42 -1.51
N ILE A 70 -1.05 3.11 -0.86
CA ILE A 70 -1.36 4.15 0.13
C ILE A 70 -2.12 5.31 -0.54
N ILE A 71 -1.67 5.77 -1.72
CA ILE A 71 -2.34 6.83 -2.47
C ILE A 71 -3.76 6.40 -2.84
N PHE A 72 -3.93 5.17 -3.32
CA PHE A 72 -5.24 4.63 -3.69
C PHE A 72 -6.20 4.54 -2.51
N VAL A 73 -5.75 4.00 -1.37
CA VAL A 73 -6.55 3.93 -0.13
C VAL A 73 -6.93 5.32 0.36
N TYR A 74 -5.98 6.26 0.33
CA TYR A 74 -6.24 7.65 0.71
C TYR A 74 -7.31 8.30 -0.16
N LYS A 75 -7.19 8.20 -1.48
CA LYS A 75 -8.17 8.76 -2.43
C LYS A 75 -9.55 8.13 -2.24
N ARG A 76 -9.62 6.81 -2.23
CA ARG A 76 -10.88 6.08 -2.05
C ARG A 76 -11.58 6.45 -0.74
N ASN A 77 -10.80 6.67 0.31
CA ASN A 77 -11.38 7.07 1.60
C ASN A 77 -11.91 8.51 1.58
N GLN A 78 -11.25 9.42 0.88
CA GLN A 78 -11.79 10.77 0.67
C GLN A 78 -13.11 10.74 -0.11
N ASP A 79 -13.18 9.96 -1.19
CA ASP A 79 -14.39 9.82 -1.99
C ASP A 79 -15.53 9.23 -1.15
N ASN A 80 -15.30 8.16 -0.40
CA ASN A 80 -16.28 7.55 0.50
C ASN A 80 -16.76 8.54 1.59
N MET A 81 -15.85 9.34 2.12
CA MET A 81 -16.18 10.38 3.11
C MET A 81 -17.08 11.45 2.50
N TYR A 82 -16.75 11.91 1.31
CA TYR A 82 -17.54 12.92 0.60
C TYR A 82 -18.95 12.38 0.30
N ASP A 83 -19.09 11.15 -0.19
CA ASP A 83 -20.36 10.50 -0.46
C ASP A 83 -21.20 10.33 0.82
N LEU A 84 -20.58 9.93 1.91
CA LEU A 84 -21.25 9.83 3.20
C LEU A 84 -21.75 11.19 3.69
N MET A 85 -20.94 12.23 3.59
CA MET A 85 -21.30 13.58 4.01
C MET A 85 -22.41 14.15 3.14
N SER A 86 -22.31 14.00 1.81
CA SER A 86 -23.34 14.46 0.89
C SER A 86 -24.68 13.76 1.12
N SER A 87 -24.67 12.46 1.38
CA SER A 87 -25.87 11.71 1.76
C SER A 87 -26.47 12.18 3.08
N LYS A 88 -25.64 12.47 4.07
CA LYS A 88 -26.11 12.97 5.38
C LYS A 88 -26.74 14.34 5.27
N ILE A 89 -26.07 15.30 4.64
CA ILE A 89 -26.60 16.65 4.53
C ILE A 89 -27.88 16.72 3.69
N THR A 90 -27.96 15.94 2.61
CA THR A 90 -29.20 15.84 1.80
C THR A 90 -30.35 15.19 2.57
N THR A 91 -30.06 14.24 3.44
CA THR A 91 -31.06 13.66 4.36
C THR A 91 -31.56 14.68 5.38
N VAL A 92 -30.65 15.43 6.00
CA VAL A 92 -31.00 16.53 6.92
C VAL A 92 -31.82 17.57 6.20
N GLN A 93 -31.37 18.01 5.01
CA GLN A 93 -32.09 18.96 4.16
C GLN A 93 -33.53 18.50 3.92
N ALA A 94 -33.74 17.29 3.41
CA ALA A 94 -35.05 16.76 3.08
C ALA A 94 -35.98 16.66 4.30
N LEU A 95 -35.45 16.28 5.48
CA LEU A 95 -36.23 16.20 6.71
C LEU A 95 -36.60 17.59 7.22
N VAL A 96 -35.68 18.56 7.20
CA VAL A 96 -35.96 19.93 7.64
C VAL A 96 -36.91 20.61 6.66
N GLU A 97 -36.74 20.46 5.33
CA GLU A 97 -37.66 21.02 4.31
C GLU A 97 -39.07 20.47 4.48
N ARG A 98 -39.23 19.19 4.85
CA ARG A 98 -40.56 18.61 5.11
C ARG A 98 -41.27 19.34 6.25
N GLN A 99 -40.58 19.78 7.28
CA GLN A 99 -41.13 20.58 8.37
C GLN A 99 -41.34 22.04 7.96
N ALA A 100 -40.48 22.53 7.07
CA ALA A 100 -40.46 23.91 6.62
C ALA A 100 -41.46 24.24 5.48
N ARG A 101 -42.17 23.25 4.95
CA ARG A 101 -43.00 23.41 3.74
C ARG A 101 -43.95 24.58 3.80
N ALA A 102 -44.71 24.72 4.90
CA ALA A 102 -45.68 25.76 5.12
C ALA A 102 -45.09 27.07 5.73
N ALA A 103 -43.77 27.09 6.00
CA ALA A 103 -43.11 28.22 6.62
C ALA A 103 -42.97 29.38 5.63
N LYS A 104 -43.29 30.58 6.07
CA LYS A 104 -43.10 31.80 5.26
C LYS A 104 -41.67 32.34 5.34
N ASP A 105 -41.07 32.16 6.51
CA ASP A 105 -39.71 32.63 6.80
C ASP A 105 -39.03 31.72 7.86
N TRP A 106 -37.76 32.01 8.21
CA TRP A 106 -37.00 31.28 9.21
C TRP A 106 -37.58 31.35 10.62
N GLN A 107 -38.38 32.36 10.95
CA GLN A 107 -38.99 32.54 12.29
C GLN A 107 -39.95 31.40 12.61
N ALA A 108 -40.60 30.82 11.59
CA ALA A 108 -41.43 29.64 11.77
C ALA A 108 -40.66 28.38 12.20
N LEU A 109 -39.35 28.34 11.97
CA LEU A 109 -38.45 27.28 12.41
C LEU A 109 -37.77 27.60 13.77
N ASP A 110 -38.01 28.78 14.34
CA ASP A 110 -37.44 29.19 15.63
C ASP A 110 -38.44 28.98 16.75
N THR A 111 -39.08 27.81 16.78
CA THR A 111 -40.05 27.42 17.82
C THR A 111 -39.51 26.28 18.68
N GLN A 112 -40.08 26.10 19.89
CA GLN A 112 -39.68 25.01 20.77
C GLN A 112 -39.99 23.64 20.19
N GLU A 113 -41.07 23.50 19.41
CA GLU A 113 -41.41 22.29 18.69
C GLU A 113 -40.37 21.95 17.62
N ALA A 114 -39.88 22.97 16.89
CA ALA A 114 -38.83 22.80 15.92
C ALA A 114 -37.51 22.37 16.58
N SER A 115 -37.23 22.80 17.80
CA SER A 115 -36.05 22.33 18.55
C SER A 115 -36.10 20.83 18.83
N ALA A 116 -37.24 20.33 19.36
CA ALA A 116 -37.43 18.90 19.63
C ALA A 116 -37.34 18.07 18.34
N PHE A 117 -37.86 18.62 17.23
CA PHE A 117 -37.76 18.00 15.94
C PHE A 117 -36.31 17.91 15.42
N LEU A 118 -35.53 19.00 15.56
CA LEU A 118 -34.10 19.00 15.20
C LEU A 118 -33.28 18.00 16.04
N GLU A 119 -33.55 17.90 17.34
CA GLU A 119 -32.92 16.91 18.19
C GLU A 119 -33.24 15.47 17.73
N ASN A 120 -34.49 15.22 17.33
CA ASN A 120 -34.86 13.92 16.78
C ASN A 120 -34.12 13.60 15.47
N ILE A 121 -34.02 14.57 14.55
CA ILE A 121 -33.23 14.40 13.33
C ILE A 121 -31.75 14.17 13.69
N SER A 122 -31.18 14.96 14.58
CA SER A 122 -29.79 14.83 15.03
C SER A 122 -29.53 13.42 15.61
N ASN A 123 -30.42 12.92 16.45
CA ASN A 123 -30.34 11.57 16.99
C ASN A 123 -30.45 10.47 15.93
N THR A 124 -31.26 10.68 14.90
CA THR A 124 -31.45 9.71 13.80
C THR A 124 -30.28 9.70 12.84
N THR A 125 -29.81 10.87 12.42
CA THR A 125 -28.73 11.03 11.46
C THR A 125 -27.36 10.94 12.08
N LYS A 126 -27.27 11.00 13.42
CA LYS A 126 -26.03 11.07 14.20
C LYS A 126 -25.14 12.26 13.77
N CYS A 127 -25.79 13.40 13.53
CA CYS A 127 -25.14 14.65 13.16
C CYS A 127 -25.69 15.78 14.00
N ASP A 128 -24.82 16.65 14.49
CA ASP A 128 -25.26 17.91 15.06
C ASP A 128 -25.76 18.82 13.94
N ILE A 129 -26.85 19.55 14.19
CA ILE A 129 -27.51 20.37 13.20
C ILE A 129 -27.59 21.80 13.69
N THR A 130 -27.13 22.72 12.87
CA THR A 130 -27.24 24.16 13.12
C THR A 130 -28.00 24.80 11.98
N LEU A 131 -29.02 25.59 12.30
CA LEU A 131 -29.77 26.37 11.33
C LEU A 131 -29.33 27.83 11.35
N TYR A 132 -29.08 28.34 10.15
CA TYR A 132 -28.73 29.72 9.90
C TYR A 132 -29.86 30.43 9.15
N THR A 133 -30.06 31.70 9.43
CA THR A 133 -30.95 32.58 8.63
C THR A 133 -30.41 32.65 7.20
N PRO A 134 -31.23 33.09 6.22
CA PRO A 134 -30.77 33.39 4.86
C PRO A 134 -29.62 34.40 4.80
N GLY A 135 -29.43 35.21 5.85
CA GLY A 135 -28.29 36.13 6.04
C GLY A 135 -27.09 35.51 6.71
N GLY A 136 -27.08 34.19 6.95
CA GLY A 136 -25.94 33.46 7.53
C GLY A 136 -25.76 33.60 9.03
N LYS A 137 -26.74 34.07 9.78
CA LYS A 137 -26.68 34.17 11.26
C LYS A 137 -27.31 32.92 11.89
N VAL A 138 -26.64 32.31 12.86
CA VAL A 138 -27.19 31.18 13.63
C VAL A 138 -28.45 31.62 14.38
N PHE A 139 -29.52 30.86 14.30
CA PHE A 139 -30.73 31.03 15.09
C PHE A 139 -31.12 29.82 15.90
N ARG A 140 -30.72 28.61 15.46
CA ARG A 140 -31.03 27.36 16.16
C ARG A 140 -29.88 26.34 15.99
N SER A 141 -29.56 25.61 17.07
CA SER A 141 -28.58 24.53 17.01
C SER A 141 -28.98 23.42 17.99
N THR A 142 -28.61 22.17 17.67
CA THR A 142 -28.71 21.01 18.58
C THR A 142 -27.60 21.02 19.62
N THR A 143 -26.57 21.85 19.42
CA THR A 143 -25.44 22.06 20.34
C THR A 143 -25.24 23.57 20.64
N PRO A 144 -26.19 24.24 21.29
CA PRO A 144 -26.12 25.70 21.52
C PRO A 144 -24.88 26.13 22.33
N GLU A 145 -24.42 25.25 23.21
CA GLU A 145 -23.25 25.49 24.05
C GLU A 145 -21.98 25.88 23.28
N VAL A 146 -21.83 25.40 22.05
CA VAL A 146 -20.67 25.68 21.19
C VAL A 146 -20.64 27.14 20.77
N PHE A 147 -21.80 27.75 20.57
CA PHE A 147 -21.96 29.16 20.21
C PHE A 147 -21.98 30.05 21.43
N GLU A 148 -22.62 29.63 22.54
CA GLU A 148 -22.68 30.36 23.78
C GLU A 148 -21.28 30.50 24.42
N ARG A 149 -20.44 29.50 24.32
CA ARG A 149 -19.05 29.50 24.78
C ARG A 149 -18.08 30.15 23.80
N LEU A 150 -18.56 30.72 22.70
CA LEU A 150 -17.75 31.35 21.66
C LEU A 150 -16.67 30.41 21.04
N ILE A 151 -16.93 29.11 21.07
CA ILE A 151 -16.05 28.13 20.45
C ILE A 151 -16.17 28.22 18.93
N MET A 152 -17.40 28.43 18.42
CA MET A 152 -17.68 28.69 17.00
C MET A 152 -18.28 30.09 16.83
N GLY A 153 -18.04 30.72 15.69
CA GLY A 153 -18.67 31.97 15.32
C GLY A 153 -20.17 31.83 15.12
N SER A 154 -20.94 32.89 15.47
CA SER A 154 -22.40 32.92 15.28
C SER A 154 -22.82 33.18 13.83
N ARG A 155 -21.89 33.20 12.88
CA ARG A 155 -22.14 33.39 11.45
C ARG A 155 -21.58 32.23 10.67
N LEU A 156 -22.28 31.94 9.57
CA LEU A 156 -21.85 30.99 8.56
C LEU A 156 -20.49 31.39 7.98
N ASP A 157 -19.65 30.41 7.67
CA ASP A 157 -18.40 30.66 6.98
C ASP A 157 -18.62 31.37 5.63
N GLU A 158 -17.71 32.26 5.27
CA GLU A 158 -17.84 33.13 4.09
C GLU A 158 -17.88 32.32 2.79
N GLU A 159 -17.05 31.29 2.67
CA GLU A 159 -17.00 30.41 1.51
C GLU A 159 -18.29 29.57 1.38
N ALA A 160 -18.79 29.05 2.51
CA ALA A 160 -20.05 28.33 2.54
C ALA A 160 -21.24 29.23 2.17
N TYR A 161 -21.26 30.45 2.67
CA TYR A 161 -22.30 31.43 2.35
C TYR A 161 -22.34 31.75 0.87
N TYR A 162 -21.19 32.05 0.26
CA TYR A 162 -21.06 32.33 -1.15
C TYR A 162 -21.52 31.15 -2.03
N ASN A 163 -21.08 29.95 -1.72
CA ASN A 163 -21.44 28.76 -2.50
C ASN A 163 -22.92 28.42 -2.41
N ILE A 164 -23.54 28.54 -1.24
CA ILE A 164 -24.95 28.18 -1.04
C ILE A 164 -25.85 29.27 -1.58
N ARG A 165 -25.58 30.54 -1.30
CA ARG A 165 -26.50 31.65 -1.63
C ARG A 165 -26.28 32.19 -3.02
N ASP A 166 -25.04 32.49 -3.39
CA ASP A 166 -24.74 33.22 -4.62
C ASP A 166 -24.57 32.27 -5.81
N LEU A 167 -23.95 31.09 -5.58
CA LEU A 167 -23.81 30.04 -6.60
C LEU A 167 -24.98 29.04 -6.63
N ASN A 168 -25.95 29.14 -5.72
CA ASN A 168 -27.12 28.25 -5.62
C ASN A 168 -26.76 26.74 -5.63
N GLN A 169 -25.67 26.38 -4.97
CA GLN A 169 -25.29 24.98 -4.88
C GLN A 169 -26.28 24.20 -4.00
N ARG A 170 -26.59 22.97 -4.42
CA ARG A 170 -27.51 22.10 -3.68
C ARG A 170 -26.99 21.75 -2.27
N TYR A 171 -25.71 21.63 -2.13
CA TYR A 171 -24.99 21.49 -0.85
C TYR A 171 -23.54 21.90 -1.07
N PHE A 172 -22.88 22.27 0.02
CA PHE A 172 -21.47 22.63 0.04
C PHE A 172 -20.78 21.91 1.19
N ILE A 173 -19.62 21.34 0.92
CA ILE A 173 -18.82 20.56 1.89
C ILE A 173 -17.41 21.10 1.83
N HIS A 174 -16.91 21.59 2.94
CA HIS A 174 -15.53 22.05 3.03
C HIS A 174 -14.92 21.78 4.41
N ARG A 175 -13.65 22.09 4.56
CA ARG A 175 -12.93 21.88 5.80
C ARG A 175 -12.77 23.18 6.57
N GLU A 176 -13.32 23.22 7.75
CA GLU A 176 -13.20 24.34 8.68
C GLU A 176 -12.21 24.03 9.79
N LYS A 177 -11.79 25.09 10.50
CA LYS A 177 -10.88 25.00 11.64
C LYS A 177 -11.42 25.76 12.84
N ILE A 178 -11.31 25.14 14.00
CA ILE A 178 -11.49 25.80 15.31
C ILE A 178 -10.14 25.70 16.01
N ALA A 179 -9.43 26.82 16.14
CA ALA A 179 -8.04 26.85 16.59
C ALA A 179 -7.17 25.87 15.75
N ASP A 180 -6.56 24.85 16.38
CA ASP A 180 -5.75 23.84 15.67
C ASP A 180 -6.56 22.60 15.22
N PHE A 181 -7.84 22.55 15.58
CA PHE A 181 -8.70 21.41 15.23
C PHE A 181 -9.44 21.65 13.92
N GLY A 182 -9.12 20.84 12.90
CA GLY A 182 -9.82 20.84 11.62
C GLY A 182 -10.95 19.82 11.61
N TYR A 183 -12.14 20.23 11.14
CA TYR A 183 -13.30 19.38 10.97
C TYR A 183 -13.94 19.63 9.59
N TRP A 184 -14.77 18.70 9.16
CA TRP A 184 -15.56 18.88 7.94
C TRP A 184 -16.90 19.53 8.30
N ALA A 185 -17.29 20.53 7.52
CA ALA A 185 -18.59 21.16 7.63
C ALA A 185 -19.39 20.96 6.33
N MET A 186 -20.67 20.70 6.48
CA MET A 186 -21.60 20.48 5.38
C MET A 186 -22.74 21.46 5.51
N TYR A 187 -23.11 22.09 4.39
CA TYR A 187 -24.18 23.07 4.34
C TYR A 187 -25.14 22.78 3.20
N ALA A 188 -26.44 23.01 3.44
CA ALA A 188 -27.47 22.90 2.41
C ALA A 188 -28.54 23.97 2.63
N PRO A 189 -29.07 24.58 1.54
CA PRO A 189 -30.18 25.52 1.61
C PRO A 189 -31.48 24.79 1.95
N ILE A 190 -32.35 25.42 2.71
CA ILE A 190 -33.70 24.93 3.03
C ILE A 190 -34.71 25.81 2.33
N PHE A 191 -35.55 25.17 1.52
CA PHE A 191 -36.59 25.84 0.73
C PHE A 191 -37.98 25.55 1.27
N ASN A 192 -38.89 26.52 1.12
CA ASN A 192 -40.31 26.31 1.32
C ASN A 192 -41.00 25.85 0.03
N ASP A 193 -42.29 25.53 0.08
CA ASP A 193 -43.08 25.11 -1.11
C ASP A 193 -43.15 26.17 -2.21
N ASN A 194 -42.88 27.42 -1.89
CA ASN A 194 -42.81 28.53 -2.87
C ASN A 194 -41.45 28.63 -3.56
N GLY A 195 -40.49 27.76 -3.24
CA GLY A 195 -39.13 27.80 -3.77
C GLY A 195 -38.25 28.91 -3.19
N GLN A 196 -38.67 29.53 -2.10
CA GLN A 196 -37.89 30.57 -1.41
C GLN A 196 -36.99 29.94 -0.38
N MET A 197 -35.71 30.31 -0.37
CA MET A 197 -34.74 29.88 0.64
C MET A 197 -35.06 30.58 1.98
N ILE A 198 -35.46 29.80 2.98
CA ILE A 198 -35.87 30.31 4.29
C ILE A 198 -34.79 30.07 5.38
N ALA A 199 -33.89 29.10 5.20
CA ALA A 199 -32.81 28.85 6.11
C ALA A 199 -31.63 28.13 5.40
N ILE A 200 -30.51 28.03 6.07
CA ILE A 200 -29.39 27.18 5.65
C ILE A 200 -29.15 26.20 6.80
N ALA A 201 -29.14 24.90 6.51
CA ALA A 201 -28.75 23.86 7.47
C ALA A 201 -27.24 23.62 7.38
N GLY A 202 -26.58 23.66 8.52
CA GLY A 202 -25.18 23.31 8.66
C GLY A 202 -25.01 22.11 9.58
N THR A 203 -24.14 21.18 9.22
CA THR A 203 -23.80 20.04 10.07
C THR A 203 -22.30 19.88 10.15
N PRO A 204 -21.70 20.06 11.34
CA PRO A 204 -20.30 19.72 11.54
C PRO A 204 -20.16 18.20 11.57
N TYR A 205 -19.21 17.69 10.80
CA TYR A 205 -18.88 16.28 10.84
C TYR A 205 -17.64 16.06 11.70
N THR A 206 -17.88 15.71 12.95
CA THR A 206 -16.86 15.28 13.89
C THR A 206 -16.94 13.78 14.07
N ASP A 207 -16.21 13.03 13.26
CA ASP A 207 -16.21 11.58 13.43
C ASP A 207 -15.28 11.16 14.58
N ARG A 208 -15.82 11.15 15.79
CA ARG A 208 -15.13 10.60 16.96
C ARG A 208 -14.81 9.11 16.83
N ASN A 209 -15.46 8.39 15.94
CA ASN A 209 -15.32 6.95 15.78
C ASN A 209 -14.49 6.54 14.56
N PHE A 210 -14.23 7.46 13.63
CA PHE A 210 -13.49 7.18 12.42
C PHE A 210 -12.05 7.64 12.53
N ASP A 211 -11.24 6.85 13.22
CA ASP A 211 -9.79 7.05 13.24
C ASP A 211 -9.21 6.61 11.89
N PHE A 212 -9.40 7.46 10.86
CA PHE A 212 -8.90 7.25 9.50
C PHE A 212 -7.41 6.88 9.50
N ARG A 213 -6.62 7.52 10.34
CA ARG A 213 -5.19 7.18 10.50
C ARG A 213 -5.03 5.71 10.88
N ARG A 214 -5.82 5.24 11.83
CA ARG A 214 -5.74 3.87 12.33
C ARG A 214 -6.16 2.84 11.28
N GLU A 215 -7.20 3.12 10.51
CA GLU A 215 -7.68 2.22 9.46
C GLU A 215 -6.72 2.20 8.27
N ALA A 216 -6.21 3.35 7.85
CA ALA A 216 -5.18 3.47 6.84
C ALA A 216 -3.87 2.75 7.24
N PHE A 217 -3.43 2.91 8.49
CA PHE A 217 -2.28 2.17 9.01
C PHE A 217 -2.51 0.66 9.06
N PHE A 218 -3.70 0.22 9.41
CA PHE A 218 -4.04 -1.20 9.42
C PHE A 218 -3.97 -1.81 8.00
N HIS A 219 -4.56 -1.15 7.01
CA HIS A 219 -4.49 -1.57 5.61
C HIS A 219 -3.06 -1.51 5.07
N ALA A 220 -2.32 -0.45 5.35
CA ALA A 220 -0.91 -0.34 4.96
C ALA A 220 -0.07 -1.46 5.58
N ALA A 221 -0.24 -1.76 6.86
CA ALA A 221 0.46 -2.85 7.54
C ALA A 221 0.14 -4.22 6.92
N LEU A 222 -1.13 -4.48 6.56
CA LEU A 222 -1.55 -5.71 5.89
C LEU A 222 -0.86 -5.88 4.53
N ILE A 223 -0.85 -4.82 3.73
CA ILE A 223 -0.22 -4.79 2.41
C ILE A 223 1.29 -5.03 2.53
N ILE A 224 1.95 -4.31 3.44
CA ILE A 224 3.39 -4.47 3.69
C ILE A 224 3.72 -5.91 4.12
N ASN A 225 2.91 -6.51 4.99
CA ASN A 225 3.11 -7.91 5.41
C ASN A 225 2.98 -8.89 4.24
N LEU A 226 1.97 -8.73 3.40
CA LEU A 226 1.77 -9.58 2.22
C LEU A 226 2.96 -9.46 1.26
N PHE A 227 3.42 -8.23 0.99
CA PHE A 227 4.57 -8.01 0.13
C PHE A 227 5.87 -8.53 0.72
N LEU A 228 6.09 -8.40 2.03
CA LEU A 228 7.26 -9.00 2.70
C LEU A 228 7.29 -10.52 2.56
N LEU A 229 6.14 -11.17 2.70
CA LEU A 229 6.03 -12.62 2.51
C LEU A 229 6.36 -13.02 1.06
N LEU A 230 5.83 -12.30 0.07
CA LEU A 230 6.13 -12.51 -1.34
C LEU A 230 7.61 -12.24 -1.66
N LEU A 231 8.22 -11.21 -1.05
CA LEU A 231 9.64 -10.90 -1.22
C LEU A 231 10.53 -12.02 -0.67
N ILE A 232 10.22 -12.54 0.53
CA ILE A 232 10.96 -13.67 1.11
C ILE A 232 10.83 -14.90 0.22
N GLY A 233 9.62 -15.22 -0.24
CA GLY A 233 9.38 -16.32 -1.17
C GLY A 233 10.17 -16.18 -2.48
N SER A 234 10.15 -14.98 -3.07
CA SER A 234 10.90 -14.65 -4.29
C SER A 234 12.41 -14.79 -4.10
N LEU A 235 12.95 -14.35 -2.96
CA LEU A 235 14.36 -14.50 -2.65
C LEU A 235 14.79 -15.96 -2.50
N LEU A 236 14.00 -16.76 -1.79
CA LEU A 236 14.29 -18.19 -1.62
C LEU A 236 14.25 -18.92 -2.97
N PHE A 237 13.24 -18.63 -3.78
CA PHE A 237 13.12 -19.20 -5.11
C PHE A 237 14.27 -18.76 -6.02
N SER A 238 14.54 -17.46 -6.09
CA SER A 238 15.61 -16.89 -6.91
C SER A 238 17.00 -17.45 -6.53
N THR A 239 17.31 -17.54 -5.24
CA THR A 239 18.60 -18.10 -4.80
C THR A 239 18.76 -19.58 -5.19
N ARG A 240 17.67 -20.35 -5.13
CA ARG A 240 17.66 -21.77 -5.53
C ARG A 240 17.87 -21.91 -7.04
N GLU A 241 17.14 -21.16 -7.86
CA GLU A 241 17.22 -21.24 -9.32
C GLU A 241 18.58 -20.73 -9.82
N VAL A 242 19.06 -19.58 -9.35
CA VAL A 242 20.39 -19.08 -9.71
C VAL A 242 21.49 -20.08 -9.35
N ASN A 243 21.40 -20.73 -8.18
CA ASN A 243 22.35 -21.79 -7.80
C ASN A 243 22.31 -22.97 -8.77
N SER A 244 21.14 -23.41 -9.16
CA SER A 244 20.92 -24.53 -10.07
C SER A 244 21.47 -24.27 -11.48
N LEU A 245 21.30 -23.03 -11.98
CA LEU A 245 21.79 -22.64 -13.32
C LEU A 245 23.32 -22.47 -13.35
N PHE A 246 23.93 -21.97 -12.26
CA PHE A 246 25.36 -21.70 -12.25
C PHE A 246 26.22 -22.88 -11.77
N ALA A 247 25.64 -23.89 -11.15
CA ALA A 247 26.39 -25.06 -10.67
C ALA A 247 27.15 -25.77 -11.80
N PRO A 248 26.56 -26.13 -12.96
CA PRO A 248 27.25 -26.77 -14.05
C PRO A 248 28.31 -25.89 -14.68
N LEU A 249 28.08 -24.56 -14.83
CA LEU A 249 29.08 -23.63 -15.36
C LEU A 249 30.31 -23.51 -14.48
N ILE A 250 30.10 -23.50 -13.15
CA ILE A 250 31.23 -23.50 -12.19
C ILE A 250 31.99 -24.81 -12.25
N GLU A 251 31.31 -25.92 -12.40
CA GLU A 251 31.90 -27.24 -12.53
C GLU A 251 32.73 -27.36 -13.83
N MET A 252 32.17 -26.89 -14.97
CA MET A 252 32.93 -26.79 -16.23
C MET A 252 34.20 -25.98 -16.05
N GLY A 253 34.09 -24.75 -15.48
CA GLY A 253 35.25 -23.90 -15.26
C GLY A 253 36.32 -24.54 -14.36
N LYS A 254 35.92 -25.33 -13.36
CA LYS A 254 36.87 -26.07 -12.52
C LYS A 254 37.54 -27.19 -13.30
N LYS A 255 36.80 -28.00 -14.04
CA LYS A 255 37.33 -29.12 -14.83
C LYS A 255 38.22 -28.65 -15.98
N MET A 256 37.91 -27.52 -16.60
CA MET A 256 38.78 -26.90 -17.63
C MET A 256 40.08 -26.35 -17.07
N ASN A 257 40.17 -26.02 -15.79
CA ASN A 257 41.35 -25.46 -15.16
C ASN A 257 42.28 -26.52 -14.55
N VAL A 258 41.96 -27.82 -14.69
CA VAL A 258 42.82 -28.91 -14.29
C VAL A 258 43.94 -29.04 -15.33
N ALA A 259 45.18 -28.99 -14.88
CA ALA A 259 46.36 -28.98 -15.76
C ALA A 259 46.60 -30.33 -16.44
N ASP A 260 45.95 -31.40 -16.01
CA ASP A 260 46.15 -32.75 -16.52
C ASP A 260 44.99 -33.16 -17.44
N ILE A 261 45.29 -33.37 -18.71
CA ILE A 261 44.33 -33.78 -19.76
C ILE A 261 43.71 -35.14 -19.45
N HIS A 262 44.37 -35.95 -18.64
CA HIS A 262 43.89 -37.29 -18.28
C HIS A 262 42.77 -37.30 -17.22
N ASP A 263 42.58 -36.19 -16.51
CA ASP A 263 41.56 -36.03 -15.44
C ASP A 263 40.28 -35.26 -15.93
N LEU A 264 40.12 -35.08 -17.23
CA LEU A 264 38.92 -34.46 -17.79
C LEU A 264 37.72 -35.38 -17.74
N GLU A 265 36.78 -35.10 -16.85
CA GLU A 265 35.56 -35.88 -16.69
C GLU A 265 34.38 -35.23 -17.37
N TYR A 266 33.42 -36.07 -17.83
CA TYR A 266 32.13 -35.58 -18.34
C TYR A 266 31.29 -34.92 -17.24
N ILE A 267 30.46 -33.97 -17.66
CA ILE A 267 29.47 -33.35 -16.79
C ILE A 267 28.08 -33.92 -17.14
N ILE A 268 27.37 -34.33 -16.09
CA ILE A 268 26.01 -34.84 -16.25
C ILE A 268 25.04 -33.70 -15.92
N TYR A 269 24.26 -33.26 -16.93
CA TYR A 269 23.24 -32.26 -16.78
C TYR A 269 21.90 -32.80 -17.23
N LYS A 270 20.84 -32.68 -16.42
CA LYS A 270 19.54 -33.36 -16.64
C LYS A 270 18.45 -32.44 -17.17
N ARG A 271 18.71 -31.13 -17.29
CA ARG A 271 17.72 -30.18 -17.83
C ARG A 271 17.94 -30.00 -19.32
N GLU A 272 16.85 -29.72 -20.04
CA GLU A 272 16.86 -29.39 -21.48
C GLU A 272 16.69 -27.87 -21.61
N ASP A 273 17.79 -27.13 -21.47
CA ASP A 273 17.87 -25.66 -21.59
C ASP A 273 19.14 -25.24 -22.33
N GLU A 274 19.39 -23.95 -22.44
CA GLU A 274 20.58 -23.42 -23.12
C GLU A 274 21.90 -23.92 -22.48
N ILE A 275 21.85 -24.22 -21.19
CA ILE A 275 23.01 -24.76 -20.46
C ILE A 275 23.30 -26.20 -20.90
N SER A 276 22.28 -27.00 -21.27
CA SER A 276 22.50 -28.35 -21.75
C SER A 276 23.32 -28.36 -23.03
N SER A 277 23.04 -27.44 -23.97
CA SER A 277 23.77 -27.32 -25.21
C SER A 277 25.24 -26.99 -24.98
N LEU A 278 25.54 -26.16 -23.96
CA LEU A 278 26.89 -25.80 -23.58
C LEU A 278 27.62 -26.98 -22.90
N VAL A 279 26.93 -27.72 -22.04
CA VAL A 279 27.46 -28.95 -21.40
C VAL A 279 27.78 -29.99 -22.45
N ASP A 280 26.91 -30.19 -23.44
CA ASP A 280 27.14 -31.13 -24.55
C ASP A 280 28.32 -30.69 -25.41
N ALA A 281 28.50 -29.42 -25.69
CA ALA A 281 29.66 -28.90 -26.39
C ALA A 281 30.95 -29.17 -25.61
N TYR A 282 30.94 -28.93 -24.31
CA TYR A 282 32.05 -29.27 -23.41
C TYR A 282 32.37 -30.75 -23.46
N ASN A 283 31.37 -31.60 -23.28
CA ASN A 283 31.54 -33.06 -23.27
C ASN A 283 32.09 -33.58 -24.63
N ARG A 284 31.64 -32.99 -25.74
CA ARG A 284 32.22 -33.30 -27.08
C ARG A 284 33.69 -32.92 -27.17
N GLN A 285 34.07 -31.76 -26.61
CA GLN A 285 35.47 -31.32 -26.57
C GLN A 285 36.32 -32.27 -25.73
N VAL A 286 35.86 -32.66 -24.53
CA VAL A 286 36.53 -33.64 -23.66
C VAL A 286 36.77 -34.95 -24.38
N LYS A 287 35.75 -35.47 -25.11
CA LYS A 287 35.86 -36.67 -25.90
C LYS A 287 36.94 -36.54 -26.99
N SER A 288 36.88 -35.48 -27.80
CA SER A 288 37.84 -35.23 -28.88
C SER A 288 39.27 -35.12 -28.35
N LEU A 289 39.46 -34.46 -27.21
CA LEU A 289 40.77 -34.29 -26.59
C LEU A 289 41.31 -35.64 -26.09
N SER A 290 40.47 -36.47 -25.45
CA SER A 290 40.81 -37.81 -24.99
C SER A 290 41.22 -38.72 -26.16
N GLU A 291 40.48 -38.68 -27.28
CA GLU A 291 40.80 -39.43 -28.47
C GLU A 291 42.12 -39.01 -29.12
N SER A 292 42.36 -37.67 -29.21
CA SER A 292 43.63 -37.11 -29.72
C SER A 292 44.83 -37.49 -28.86
N THR A 293 44.67 -37.46 -27.53
CA THR A 293 45.73 -37.85 -26.59
C THR A 293 46.06 -39.34 -26.72
N LYS A 294 45.05 -40.22 -26.82
CA LYS A 294 45.24 -41.64 -27.07
C LYS A 294 45.97 -41.93 -28.37
N GLN A 295 45.62 -41.20 -29.47
CA GLN A 295 46.28 -41.34 -30.76
C GLN A 295 47.75 -40.89 -30.70
N ARG A 296 48.04 -39.76 -30.02
CA ARG A 296 49.40 -39.29 -29.84
C ARG A 296 50.25 -40.28 -29.02
N ALA A 297 49.69 -40.78 -27.90
CA ALA A 297 50.40 -41.79 -27.07
C ALA A 297 50.67 -43.08 -27.83
N LYS A 298 49.74 -43.48 -28.76
CA LYS A 298 49.96 -44.64 -29.65
C LYS A 298 51.05 -44.36 -30.67
N ALA A 299 51.03 -43.20 -31.31
CA ALA A 299 52.02 -42.82 -32.29
C ALA A 299 53.42 -42.68 -31.70
N GLU A 300 53.54 -42.11 -30.48
CA GLU A 300 54.82 -42.05 -29.75
C GLU A 300 55.34 -43.43 -29.39
N ARG A 301 54.50 -44.30 -28.93
CA ARG A 301 54.87 -45.67 -28.65
C ARG A 301 55.33 -46.42 -29.87
N ASP A 302 54.58 -46.31 -31.00
CA ASP A 302 54.92 -46.97 -32.28
C ASP A 302 56.24 -46.41 -32.84
N LYS A 303 56.49 -45.09 -32.66
CA LYS A 303 57.77 -44.48 -33.00
C LYS A 303 58.95 -44.98 -32.13
N ALA A 304 58.72 -45.09 -30.83
CA ALA A 304 59.72 -45.66 -29.91
C ALA A 304 60.09 -47.11 -30.25
N TRP A 305 59.04 -47.93 -30.60
CA TRP A 305 59.28 -49.29 -31.07
C TRP A 305 60.09 -49.37 -32.39
N SER A 306 59.78 -48.50 -33.34
CA SER A 306 60.52 -48.47 -34.64
C SER A 306 61.96 -47.97 -34.48
N GLN A 307 62.31 -47.30 -33.41
CA GLN A 307 63.69 -46.83 -33.12
C GLN A 307 64.50 -47.89 -32.34
N MET A 308 63.84 -48.87 -31.74
CA MET A 308 64.49 -49.97 -31.01
C MET A 308 64.67 -51.23 -31.87
N ALA A 309 64.03 -51.36 -33.00
CA ALA A 309 64.14 -52.41 -33.98
C ALA A 309 65.17 -52.03 -35.05
#